data_8205a2f91e29ca38838c2b4735d41fc9
#
_entry.id   8205a2f91e29ca38838c2b4735d41fc9
#
_cell.length_a   1.000
_cell.length_b   1.000
_cell.length_c   1.000
_cell.angle_alpha   90.00
_cell.angle_beta   90.00
_cell.angle_gamma   90.00
#
_symmetry.space_group_name_H-M   'P 1'
#
loop_
_entity.id
_entity.type
_entity.pdbx_description
1 polymer ?
#
loop_
_entity_poly.entity_id
_entity_poly.type
_entity_poly.pdbx_seq_one_letter_code
_entity_poly.pdbx_strand_id
1 'polypeptide(L)'
;MSLPSQLLERRPDIASAERSVIAANANIGVAKAAYYPDLSLSLSGGYSSSTSADLISLPNRFWSVGPKLAMTLFDGGQRTAEVDRTEAVYDQTVAKYRQTVLDGFREVENYLVQLKVFEDEAVVRQQALDAARESLRLTQNQYKAGLIAYLDVVVVQATALSNERSVLSLQQSRLIASVQLIAALGGGWDGQLQASESK
;
A
#
# COMPACT_ATOMS: atom_id res chain seq x y z
N MET A 1 -2.92 -23.14 10.44
CA MET A 1 -3.04 -23.02 8.97
C MET A 1 -1.89 -22.16 8.51
N SER A 2 -0.92 -22.71 7.78
CA SER A 2 0.12 -21.91 7.15
C SER A 2 -0.51 -21.22 5.94
N LEU A 3 -0.56 -19.89 5.94
CA LEU A 3 -0.92 -19.14 4.75
C LEU A 3 0.14 -19.43 3.67
N PRO A 4 -0.24 -19.82 2.46
CA PRO A 4 0.72 -19.96 1.37
C PRO A 4 1.38 -18.61 1.13
N SER A 5 2.70 -18.55 1.16
CA SER A 5 3.50 -17.36 0.82
C SER A 5 3.09 -16.73 -0.52
N GLN A 6 2.60 -17.56 -1.44
CA GLN A 6 2.05 -17.15 -2.74
C GLN A 6 0.87 -16.15 -2.69
N LEU A 7 0.09 -16.11 -1.60
CA LEU A 7 -0.99 -15.13 -1.48
C LEU A 7 -0.47 -13.73 -1.14
N LEU A 8 0.66 -13.66 -0.41
CA LEU A 8 1.29 -12.39 -0.09
C LEU A 8 2.04 -11.78 -1.29
N GLU A 9 2.55 -12.61 -2.21
CA GLU A 9 3.17 -12.15 -3.46
C GLU A 9 2.17 -11.37 -4.36
N ARG A 10 0.86 -11.58 -4.17
CA ARG A 10 -0.20 -10.86 -4.87
C ARG A 10 -0.50 -9.47 -4.29
N ARG A 11 0.15 -9.07 -3.22
CA ARG A 11 -0.06 -7.73 -2.63
C ARG A 11 0.71 -6.67 -3.41
N PRO A 12 0.05 -5.59 -3.85
CA PRO A 12 0.70 -4.54 -4.64
C PRO A 12 1.74 -3.75 -3.85
N ASP A 13 1.58 -3.62 -2.52
CA ASP A 13 2.54 -2.96 -1.64
C ASP A 13 3.86 -3.76 -1.51
N ILE A 14 3.77 -5.09 -1.41
CA ILE A 14 4.94 -5.98 -1.37
C ILE A 14 5.66 -5.97 -2.73
N ALA A 15 4.92 -6.05 -3.84
CA ALA A 15 5.50 -5.95 -5.17
C ALA A 15 6.18 -4.58 -5.42
N SER A 16 5.59 -3.48 -4.93
CA SER A 16 6.19 -2.15 -4.99
C SER A 16 7.48 -2.06 -4.17
N ALA A 17 7.49 -2.62 -2.97
CA ALA A 17 8.67 -2.65 -2.12
C ALA A 17 9.80 -3.49 -2.75
N GLU A 18 9.49 -4.63 -3.36
CA GLU A 18 10.45 -5.45 -4.13
C GLU A 18 11.06 -4.67 -5.28
N ARG A 19 10.25 -3.97 -6.09
CA ARG A 19 10.75 -3.12 -7.18
C ARG A 19 11.65 -2.00 -6.68
N SER A 20 11.37 -1.47 -5.50
CA SER A 20 12.21 -0.46 -4.86
C SER A 20 13.59 -1.02 -4.48
N VAL A 21 13.68 -2.28 -4.02
CA VAL A 21 14.95 -2.97 -3.76
C VAL A 21 15.74 -3.15 -5.06
N ILE A 22 15.07 -3.56 -6.15
CA ILE A 22 15.71 -3.71 -7.46
C ILE A 22 16.28 -2.38 -7.95
N ALA A 23 15.50 -1.29 -7.80
CA ALA A 23 15.95 0.06 -8.18
C ALA A 23 17.15 0.52 -7.34
N ALA A 24 17.14 0.28 -6.02
CA ALA A 24 18.25 0.62 -5.15
C ALA A 24 19.52 -0.17 -5.52
N ASN A 25 19.38 -1.45 -5.86
CA ASN A 25 20.51 -2.27 -6.34
C ASN A 25 21.09 -1.75 -7.67
N ALA A 26 20.23 -1.32 -8.60
CA ALA A 26 20.68 -0.74 -9.87
C ALA A 26 21.46 0.59 -9.64
N ASN A 27 21.06 1.39 -8.64
CA ASN A 27 21.75 2.63 -8.29
C ASN A 27 23.19 2.40 -7.77
N ILE A 28 23.48 1.26 -7.14
CA ILE A 28 24.85 0.87 -6.79
C ILE A 28 25.68 0.72 -8.09
N GLY A 29 25.10 0.09 -9.11
CA GLY A 29 25.74 -0.02 -10.43
C GLY A 29 26.05 1.35 -11.05
N VAL A 30 25.11 2.30 -10.95
CA VAL A 30 25.30 3.69 -11.42
C VAL A 30 26.42 4.39 -10.64
N ALA A 31 26.46 4.26 -9.31
CA ALA A 31 27.54 4.83 -8.50
C ALA A 31 28.92 4.22 -8.85
N LYS A 32 28.98 2.90 -9.08
CA LYS A 32 30.19 2.21 -9.53
C LYS A 32 30.60 2.61 -10.94
N ALA A 33 29.67 2.94 -11.83
CA ALA A 33 29.95 3.42 -13.16
C ALA A 33 30.70 4.76 -13.19
N ALA A 34 30.55 5.59 -12.14
CA ALA A 34 31.27 6.87 -12.01
C ALA A 34 32.80 6.71 -11.87
N TYR A 35 33.33 5.51 -11.65
CA TYR A 35 34.76 5.23 -11.71
C TYR A 35 35.31 5.12 -13.12
N TYR A 36 34.47 4.92 -14.13
CA TYR A 36 34.85 4.78 -15.51
C TYR A 36 34.77 6.13 -16.25
N PRO A 37 35.56 6.27 -17.35
CA PRO A 37 35.50 7.48 -18.15
C PRO A 37 34.14 7.71 -18.78
N ASP A 38 33.67 8.95 -18.77
CA ASP A 38 32.51 9.41 -19.51
C ASP A 38 32.87 9.65 -20.99
N LEU A 39 32.21 8.92 -21.90
CA LEU A 39 32.28 9.17 -23.33
C LEU A 39 31.03 9.93 -23.77
N SER A 40 31.22 11.18 -24.19
CA SER A 40 30.16 12.01 -24.76
C SER A 40 30.44 12.37 -26.22
N LEU A 41 29.37 12.37 -27.03
CA LEU A 41 29.43 12.82 -28.43
C LEU A 41 28.58 14.07 -28.55
N SER A 42 29.19 15.20 -28.89
CA SER A 42 28.51 16.44 -29.17
C SER A 42 28.37 16.69 -30.64
N LEU A 43 27.17 17.05 -31.07
CA LEU A 43 26.88 17.52 -32.42
C LEU A 43 26.29 18.92 -32.28
N SER A 44 26.93 19.88 -32.94
CA SER A 44 26.37 21.23 -33.00
C SER A 44 26.36 21.70 -34.45
N GLY A 45 25.35 22.48 -34.79
CA GLY A 45 25.22 23.06 -36.14
C GLY A 45 24.30 24.27 -36.09
N GLY A 46 24.58 25.21 -36.91
CA GLY A 46 23.81 26.46 -36.96
C GLY A 46 24.34 27.44 -38.01
N TYR A 47 23.89 28.65 -37.88
CA TYR A 47 24.37 29.79 -38.66
C TYR A 47 24.98 30.82 -37.71
N SER A 48 26.12 31.36 -38.08
CA SER A 48 26.82 32.41 -37.32
C SER A 48 27.23 33.53 -38.27
N SER A 49 26.76 34.75 -38.00
CA SER A 49 27.09 35.96 -38.79
C SER A 49 27.32 37.12 -37.84
N SER A 50 28.23 38.02 -38.26
CA SER A 50 28.44 39.31 -37.58
C SER A 50 27.38 40.35 -37.94
N THR A 51 26.53 40.09 -38.94
CA THR A 51 25.48 41.00 -39.43
C THR A 51 24.15 40.27 -39.50
N SER A 52 23.08 40.89 -39.03
CA SER A 52 21.74 40.28 -39.00
C SER A 52 21.13 40.08 -40.40
N ALA A 53 21.57 40.79 -41.42
CA ALA A 53 21.03 40.71 -42.78
C ALA A 53 21.36 39.39 -43.48
N ASP A 54 22.51 38.74 -43.17
CA ASP A 54 22.99 37.55 -43.84
C ASP A 54 23.07 36.31 -42.89
N LEU A 55 22.34 36.36 -41.80
CA LEU A 55 22.42 35.31 -40.76
C LEU A 55 22.13 33.93 -41.32
N ILE A 56 21.09 33.77 -42.13
CA ILE A 56 20.71 32.50 -42.76
C ILE A 56 21.23 32.47 -44.20
N SER A 57 22.54 32.29 -44.36
CA SER A 57 23.17 32.11 -45.64
C SER A 57 24.12 30.92 -45.63
N LEU A 58 24.32 30.27 -46.78
CA LEU A 58 25.20 29.08 -46.92
C LEU A 58 26.62 29.32 -46.41
N PRO A 59 27.27 30.47 -46.64
CA PRO A 59 28.61 30.73 -46.12
C PRO A 59 28.69 30.82 -44.60
N ASN A 60 27.61 31.13 -43.95
CA ASN A 60 27.53 31.33 -42.48
C ASN A 60 27.09 30.06 -41.72
N ARG A 61 26.91 28.96 -42.43
CA ARG A 61 26.58 27.67 -41.82
C ARG A 61 27.81 27.02 -41.21
N PHE A 62 27.70 26.62 -39.93
CA PHE A 62 28.72 25.82 -39.29
C PHE A 62 28.14 24.50 -38.79
N TRP A 63 28.98 23.51 -38.70
CA TRP A 63 28.69 22.28 -37.99
C TRP A 63 29.96 21.77 -37.32
N SER A 64 29.80 21.11 -36.19
CA SER A 64 30.90 20.39 -35.53
C SER A 64 30.41 19.10 -34.89
N VAL A 65 31.24 18.09 -34.97
CA VAL A 65 31.08 16.80 -34.31
C VAL A 65 32.31 16.57 -33.46
N GLY A 66 32.16 16.37 -32.18
CA GLY A 66 33.28 16.17 -31.27
C GLY A 66 33.04 15.06 -30.26
N PRO A 67 33.79 13.94 -30.32
CA PRO A 67 33.85 13.02 -29.21
C PRO A 67 34.67 13.65 -28.08
N LYS A 68 34.17 13.50 -26.82
CA LYS A 68 34.88 13.94 -25.62
C LYS A 68 34.92 12.78 -24.64
N LEU A 69 36.12 12.42 -24.18
CA LEU A 69 36.37 11.48 -23.11
C LEU A 69 36.84 12.25 -21.88
N ALA A 70 36.15 12.09 -20.76
CA ALA A 70 36.48 12.72 -19.49
C ALA A 70 36.59 11.67 -18.38
N MET A 71 37.63 11.79 -17.55
CA MET A 71 37.84 10.92 -16.40
C MET A 71 38.36 11.75 -15.23
N THR A 72 37.76 11.58 -14.06
CA THR A 72 38.25 12.20 -12.83
C THR A 72 39.33 11.31 -12.22
N LEU A 73 40.55 11.81 -12.12
CA LEU A 73 41.69 11.05 -11.58
C LEU A 73 41.77 11.12 -10.06
N PHE A 74 41.37 12.24 -9.46
CA PHE A 74 41.40 12.44 -8.01
C PHE A 74 40.16 13.24 -7.57
N ASP A 75 39.44 12.75 -6.56
CA ASP A 75 38.22 13.35 -6.05
C ASP A 75 38.15 13.37 -4.50
N GLY A 76 39.27 13.11 -3.82
CA GLY A 76 39.32 13.11 -2.36
C GLY A 76 38.43 12.06 -1.68
N GLY A 77 38.05 10.98 -2.43
CA GLY A 77 37.21 9.90 -1.90
C GLY A 77 35.69 10.09 -2.12
N GLN A 78 35.29 11.11 -2.87
CA GLN A 78 33.86 11.40 -3.12
C GLN A 78 33.11 10.22 -3.74
N ARG A 79 33.71 9.54 -4.73
CA ARG A 79 33.09 8.37 -5.39
C ARG A 79 32.96 7.19 -4.46
N THR A 80 33.94 6.95 -3.57
CA THR A 80 33.87 5.89 -2.58
C THR A 80 32.75 6.16 -1.60
N ALA A 81 32.66 7.39 -1.05
CA ALA A 81 31.59 7.78 -0.16
C ALA A 81 30.20 7.69 -0.82
N GLU A 82 30.10 7.96 -2.14
CA GLU A 82 28.85 7.81 -2.88
C GLU A 82 28.46 6.34 -3.07
N VAL A 83 29.40 5.44 -3.31
CA VAL A 83 29.13 3.99 -3.35
C VAL A 83 28.67 3.50 -1.97
N ASP A 84 29.38 3.86 -0.90
CA ASP A 84 29.01 3.49 0.47
C ASP A 84 27.60 4.00 0.83
N ARG A 85 27.28 5.24 0.40
CA ARG A 85 25.94 5.82 0.57
C ARG A 85 24.87 5.01 -0.17
N THR A 86 25.11 4.63 -1.40
CA THR A 86 24.14 3.86 -2.19
C THR A 86 23.97 2.43 -1.68
N GLU A 87 25.03 1.81 -1.16
CA GLU A 87 24.96 0.50 -0.50
C GLU A 87 24.16 0.59 0.81
N ALA A 88 24.36 1.63 1.62
CA ALA A 88 23.54 1.87 2.82
C ALA A 88 22.04 2.11 2.48
N VAL A 89 21.75 2.82 1.39
CA VAL A 89 20.37 3.00 0.89
C VAL A 89 19.75 1.68 0.42
N TYR A 90 20.54 0.82 -0.20
CA TYR A 90 20.09 -0.53 -0.56
C TYR A 90 19.70 -1.34 0.68
N ASP A 91 20.58 -1.39 1.70
CA ASP A 91 20.32 -2.09 2.96
C ASP A 91 19.08 -1.55 3.68
N GLN A 92 18.88 -0.25 3.69
CA GLN A 92 17.68 0.40 4.21
C GLN A 92 16.44 -0.07 3.46
N THR A 93 16.52 -0.15 2.14
CA THR A 93 15.39 -0.55 1.29
C THR A 93 15.03 -2.03 1.49
N VAL A 94 16.04 -2.89 1.67
CA VAL A 94 15.85 -4.32 2.03
C VAL A 94 15.17 -4.46 3.39
N ALA A 95 15.59 -3.68 4.40
CA ALA A 95 14.96 -3.69 5.71
C ALA A 95 13.49 -3.24 5.63
N LYS A 96 13.20 -2.23 4.82
CA LYS A 96 11.83 -1.73 4.57
C LYS A 96 10.96 -2.77 3.86
N TYR A 97 11.50 -3.46 2.87
CA TYR A 97 10.81 -4.59 2.22
C TYR A 97 10.44 -5.67 3.23
N ARG A 98 11.39 -6.10 4.07
CA ARG A 98 11.12 -7.10 5.14
C ARG A 98 10.03 -6.63 6.08
N GLN A 99 10.05 -5.36 6.47
CA GLN A 99 9.01 -4.78 7.33
C GLN A 99 7.63 -4.83 6.67
N THR A 100 7.53 -4.48 5.38
CA THR A 100 6.27 -4.54 4.62
C THR A 100 5.71 -5.96 4.57
N VAL A 101 6.56 -6.97 4.38
CA VAL A 101 6.16 -8.38 4.41
C VAL A 101 5.63 -8.79 5.79
N LEU A 102 6.34 -8.43 6.86
CA LEU A 102 5.93 -8.74 8.23
C LEU A 102 4.62 -8.04 8.61
N ASP A 103 4.42 -6.80 8.17
CA ASP A 103 3.19 -6.06 8.36
C ASP A 103 2.02 -6.74 7.64
N GLY A 104 2.25 -7.24 6.43
CA GLY A 104 1.26 -8.03 5.69
C GLY A 104 0.82 -9.29 6.44
N PHE A 105 1.75 -10.04 7.00
CA PHE A 105 1.42 -11.22 7.83
C PHE A 105 0.63 -10.82 9.07
N ARG A 106 1.07 -9.78 9.78
CA ARG A 106 0.39 -9.28 10.98
C ARG A 106 -1.05 -8.85 10.69
N GLU A 107 -1.30 -8.17 9.57
CA GLU A 107 -2.65 -7.76 9.16
C GLU A 107 -3.56 -8.96 8.95
N VAL A 108 -3.10 -9.97 8.20
CA VAL A 108 -3.88 -11.17 7.94
C VAL A 108 -4.21 -11.92 9.23
N GLU A 109 -3.22 -12.11 10.11
CA GLU A 109 -3.44 -12.76 11.41
C GLU A 109 -4.43 -11.98 12.28
N ASN A 110 -4.30 -10.65 12.33
CA ASN A 110 -5.22 -9.82 13.10
C ASN A 110 -6.67 -9.97 12.62
N TYR A 111 -6.92 -9.96 11.29
CA TYR A 111 -8.28 -10.12 10.77
C TYR A 111 -8.83 -11.55 10.99
N LEU A 112 -7.99 -12.57 10.92
CA LEU A 112 -8.41 -13.94 11.23
C LEU A 112 -8.82 -14.10 12.70
N VAL A 113 -8.01 -13.57 13.63
CA VAL A 113 -8.34 -13.57 15.06
C VAL A 113 -9.59 -12.76 15.32
N GLN A 114 -9.72 -11.58 14.70
CA GLN A 114 -10.88 -10.70 14.85
C GLN A 114 -12.17 -11.38 14.38
N LEU A 115 -12.15 -12.08 13.24
CA LEU A 115 -13.31 -12.82 12.73
C LEU A 115 -13.71 -13.94 13.67
N LYS A 116 -12.75 -14.66 14.25
CA LYS A 116 -13.02 -15.70 15.23
C LYS A 116 -13.65 -15.14 16.50
N VAL A 117 -13.10 -14.04 17.04
CA VAL A 117 -13.67 -13.35 18.20
C VAL A 117 -15.10 -12.89 17.93
N PHE A 118 -15.36 -12.32 16.75
CA PHE A 118 -16.71 -11.88 16.36
C PHE A 118 -17.67 -13.07 16.20
N GLU A 119 -17.20 -14.24 15.80
CA GLU A 119 -18.02 -15.46 15.74
C GLU A 119 -18.47 -15.88 17.15
N ASP A 120 -17.53 -15.96 18.09
CA ASP A 120 -17.82 -16.30 19.48
C ASP A 120 -18.75 -15.27 20.14
N GLU A 121 -18.50 -13.98 19.89
CA GLU A 121 -19.31 -12.87 20.40
C GLU A 121 -20.74 -12.89 19.83
N ALA A 122 -20.92 -13.31 18.57
CA ALA A 122 -22.23 -13.37 17.93
C ALA A 122 -23.18 -14.32 18.66
N VAL A 123 -22.68 -15.44 19.17
CA VAL A 123 -23.47 -16.41 19.94
C VAL A 123 -23.99 -15.76 21.22
N VAL A 124 -23.13 -15.08 21.97
CA VAL A 124 -23.49 -14.42 23.25
C VAL A 124 -24.47 -13.27 23.03
N ARG A 125 -24.22 -12.43 22.03
CA ARG A 125 -25.10 -11.30 21.70
C ARG A 125 -26.48 -11.77 21.22
N GLN A 126 -26.54 -12.86 20.46
CA GLN A 126 -27.81 -13.45 20.04
C GLN A 126 -28.60 -13.98 21.22
N GLN A 127 -27.96 -14.68 22.15
CA GLN A 127 -28.60 -15.14 23.39
C GLN A 127 -29.13 -13.99 24.24
N ALA A 128 -28.36 -12.89 24.35
CA ALA A 128 -28.79 -11.69 25.06
C ALA A 128 -30.02 -11.03 24.41
N LEU A 129 -30.04 -10.97 23.07
CA LEU A 129 -31.18 -10.46 22.30
C LEU A 129 -32.44 -11.33 22.53
N ASP A 130 -32.28 -12.65 22.46
CA ASP A 130 -33.40 -13.58 22.61
C ASP A 130 -34.00 -13.48 24.06
N ALA A 131 -33.14 -13.40 25.08
CA ALA A 131 -33.54 -13.15 26.46
C ALA A 131 -34.26 -11.80 26.64
N ALA A 132 -33.74 -10.73 26.01
CA ALA A 132 -34.37 -9.41 26.06
C ALA A 132 -35.74 -9.36 25.36
N ARG A 133 -35.88 -10.06 24.21
CA ARG A 133 -37.16 -10.21 23.52
C ARG A 133 -38.17 -10.98 24.32
N GLU A 134 -37.76 -12.07 24.99
CA GLU A 134 -38.64 -12.82 25.86
C GLU A 134 -39.06 -12.02 27.08
N SER A 135 -38.16 -11.27 27.71
CA SER A 135 -38.47 -10.34 28.77
C SER A 135 -39.52 -9.28 28.34
N LEU A 136 -39.33 -8.71 27.13
CA LEU A 136 -40.31 -7.76 26.59
C LEU A 136 -41.68 -8.41 26.38
N ARG A 137 -41.74 -9.62 25.85
CA ARG A 137 -42.97 -10.38 25.64
C ARG A 137 -43.73 -10.59 26.96
N LEU A 138 -43.00 -11.03 28.00
CA LEU A 138 -43.58 -11.27 29.33
C LEU A 138 -44.08 -9.97 29.97
N THR A 139 -43.28 -8.90 29.90
CA THR A 139 -43.65 -7.56 30.43
C THR A 139 -44.88 -7.01 29.74
N GLN A 140 -44.99 -7.15 28.39
CA GLN A 140 -46.20 -6.75 27.65
C GLN A 140 -47.47 -7.54 28.09
N ASN A 141 -47.32 -8.84 28.40
CA ASN A 141 -48.44 -9.63 28.90
C ASN A 141 -48.88 -9.19 30.29
N GLN A 142 -47.95 -8.87 31.20
CA GLN A 142 -48.22 -8.33 32.53
C GLN A 142 -48.93 -6.97 32.46
N TYR A 143 -48.52 -6.09 31.56
CA TYR A 143 -49.17 -4.82 31.30
C TYR A 143 -50.61 -5.01 30.80
N LYS A 144 -50.83 -5.92 29.84
CA LYS A 144 -52.17 -6.25 29.35
C LYS A 144 -53.08 -6.80 30.42
N ALA A 145 -52.52 -7.50 31.41
CA ALA A 145 -53.22 -8.00 32.59
C ALA A 145 -53.44 -6.93 33.68
N GLY A 146 -52.95 -5.69 33.48
CA GLY A 146 -53.08 -4.60 34.45
C GLY A 146 -52.16 -4.71 35.66
N LEU A 147 -51.12 -5.56 35.61
CA LEU A 147 -50.25 -5.85 36.76
C LEU A 147 -49.09 -4.86 36.92
N ILE A 148 -48.73 -4.14 35.87
CA ILE A 148 -47.58 -3.20 35.81
C ILE A 148 -47.90 -1.93 35.06
N ALA A 149 -47.08 -0.88 35.27
CA ALA A 149 -47.24 0.40 34.58
C ALA A 149 -46.66 0.32 33.13
N TYR A 150 -47.16 1.18 32.25
CA TYR A 150 -46.66 1.27 30.87
C TYR A 150 -45.18 1.69 30.80
N LEU A 151 -44.70 2.43 31.79
CA LEU A 151 -43.31 2.83 31.92
C LEU A 151 -42.36 1.62 31.93
N ASP A 152 -42.75 0.53 32.63
CA ASP A 152 -41.97 -0.70 32.71
C ASP A 152 -41.81 -1.35 31.33
N VAL A 153 -42.88 -1.33 30.52
CA VAL A 153 -42.84 -1.84 29.14
C VAL A 153 -41.86 -1.02 28.28
N VAL A 154 -41.86 0.32 28.40
CA VAL A 154 -40.96 1.19 27.63
C VAL A 154 -39.51 0.93 27.97
N VAL A 155 -39.18 0.74 29.25
CA VAL A 155 -37.79 0.44 29.68
C VAL A 155 -37.29 -0.89 29.09
N VAL A 156 -38.11 -1.94 29.18
CA VAL A 156 -37.75 -3.26 28.67
C VAL A 156 -37.67 -3.25 27.12
N GLN A 157 -38.56 -2.47 26.47
CA GLN A 157 -38.54 -2.28 25.02
C GLN A 157 -37.25 -1.56 24.56
N ALA A 158 -36.82 -0.53 25.27
CA ALA A 158 -35.57 0.16 25.02
C ALA A 158 -34.35 -0.78 25.16
N THR A 159 -34.38 -1.67 26.14
CA THR A 159 -33.34 -2.70 26.34
C THR A 159 -33.32 -3.70 25.18
N ALA A 160 -34.48 -4.22 24.76
CA ALA A 160 -34.55 -5.12 23.62
C ALA A 160 -34.05 -4.48 22.33
N LEU A 161 -34.42 -3.22 22.07
CA LEU A 161 -33.92 -2.45 20.90
C LEU A 161 -32.41 -2.22 20.97
N SER A 162 -31.87 -1.95 22.16
CA SER A 162 -30.42 -1.81 22.35
C SER A 162 -29.66 -3.10 22.02
N ASN A 163 -30.16 -4.26 22.46
CA ASN A 163 -29.57 -5.55 22.11
C ASN A 163 -29.67 -5.85 20.60
N GLU A 164 -30.78 -5.52 19.96
CA GLU A 164 -30.95 -5.68 18.51
C GLU A 164 -29.96 -4.85 17.72
N ARG A 165 -29.76 -3.58 18.08
CA ARG A 165 -28.72 -2.72 17.48
C ARG A 165 -27.32 -3.30 17.70
N SER A 166 -27.06 -3.89 18.87
CA SER A 166 -25.77 -4.51 19.20
C SER A 166 -25.45 -5.71 18.28
N VAL A 167 -26.44 -6.55 18.00
CA VAL A 167 -26.31 -7.67 17.04
C VAL A 167 -26.05 -7.17 15.64
N LEU A 168 -26.80 -6.16 15.16
CA LEU A 168 -26.59 -5.56 13.83
C LEU A 168 -25.20 -4.92 13.68
N SER A 169 -24.74 -4.21 14.71
CA SER A 169 -23.39 -3.61 14.73
C SER A 169 -22.29 -4.69 14.63
N LEU A 170 -22.47 -5.81 15.34
CA LEU A 170 -21.53 -6.92 15.24
C LEU A 170 -21.53 -7.55 13.84
N GLN A 171 -22.69 -7.73 13.21
CA GLN A 171 -22.77 -8.24 11.84
C GLN A 171 -22.07 -7.31 10.86
N GLN A 172 -22.23 -6.00 10.99
CA GLN A 172 -21.52 -5.01 10.21
C GLN A 172 -19.99 -5.15 10.38
N SER A 173 -19.53 -5.26 11.64
CA SER A 173 -18.10 -5.42 11.95
C SER A 173 -17.51 -6.70 11.32
N ARG A 174 -18.26 -7.81 11.35
CA ARG A 174 -17.87 -9.07 10.71
C ARG A 174 -17.70 -8.92 9.19
N LEU A 175 -18.65 -8.25 8.53
CA LEU A 175 -18.57 -8.00 7.09
C LEU A 175 -17.37 -7.14 6.73
N ILE A 176 -17.13 -6.07 7.49
CA ILE A 176 -15.96 -5.20 7.30
C ILE A 176 -14.66 -6.00 7.47
N ALA A 177 -14.53 -6.78 8.55
CA ALA A 177 -13.34 -7.61 8.79
C ALA A 177 -13.13 -8.66 7.69
N SER A 178 -14.21 -9.23 7.14
CA SER A 178 -14.13 -10.17 6.01
C SER A 178 -13.58 -9.50 4.75
N VAL A 179 -14.07 -8.30 4.42
CA VAL A 179 -13.57 -7.52 3.27
C VAL A 179 -12.11 -7.10 3.47
N GLN A 180 -11.75 -6.68 4.68
CA GLN A 180 -10.39 -6.32 5.02
C GLN A 180 -9.43 -7.52 4.94
N LEU A 181 -9.87 -8.72 5.35
CA LEU A 181 -9.10 -9.94 5.16
C LEU A 181 -8.85 -10.25 3.68
N ILE A 182 -9.87 -10.12 2.84
CA ILE A 182 -9.73 -10.31 1.39
C ILE A 182 -8.73 -9.29 0.81
N ALA A 183 -8.82 -8.04 1.21
CA ALA A 183 -7.89 -6.99 0.79
C ALA A 183 -6.45 -7.28 1.27
N ALA A 184 -6.28 -7.73 2.53
CA ALA A 184 -4.98 -8.10 3.10
C ALA A 184 -4.34 -9.31 2.40
N LEU A 185 -5.14 -10.18 1.79
CA LEU A 185 -4.70 -11.32 0.98
C LEU A 185 -4.37 -10.95 -0.48
N GLY A 186 -4.44 -9.68 -0.83
CA GLY A 186 -4.15 -9.21 -2.19
C GLY A 186 -5.39 -8.99 -3.08
N GLY A 187 -6.60 -9.14 -2.54
CA GLY A 187 -7.88 -8.62 -3.03
C GLY A 187 -8.22 -8.68 -4.52
N GLY A 188 -7.74 -9.68 -5.26
CA GLY A 188 -8.04 -9.78 -6.70
C GLY A 188 -7.07 -9.02 -7.61
N TRP A 189 -5.96 -8.49 -7.09
CA TRP A 189 -4.87 -8.00 -7.91
C TRP A 189 -4.10 -9.18 -8.52
N ASP A 190 -4.01 -9.24 -9.85
CA ASP A 190 -3.40 -10.34 -10.59
C ASP A 190 -1.90 -10.13 -10.92
N GLY A 191 -1.33 -8.99 -10.49
CA GLY A 191 0.07 -8.65 -10.77
C GLY A 191 0.34 -8.23 -12.21
N GLN A 192 -0.65 -8.26 -13.07
CA GLN A 192 -0.53 -7.75 -14.41
C GLN A 192 -0.70 -6.23 -14.38
N LEU A 193 0.43 -5.49 -14.40
CA LEU A 193 0.40 -4.15 -14.93
C LEU A 193 -0.16 -4.30 -16.35
N GLN A 194 -1.39 -3.85 -16.57
CA GLN A 194 -1.87 -3.66 -17.92
C GLN A 194 -0.80 -2.81 -18.61
N ALA A 195 -0.02 -3.43 -19.50
CA ALA A 195 0.74 -2.72 -20.48
C ALA A 195 -0.32 -1.96 -21.29
N SER A 196 -0.61 -0.72 -20.85
CA SER A 196 -1.50 0.17 -21.55
C SER A 196 -0.94 0.30 -22.94
N GLU A 197 -1.67 -0.24 -23.90
CA GLU A 197 -1.52 -0.07 -25.31
C GLU A 197 -1.11 1.37 -25.64
N SER A 198 0.17 1.56 -25.85
CA SER A 198 0.68 2.69 -26.60
C SER A 198 0.56 2.30 -28.06
N LYS A 199 -0.55 2.66 -28.67
CA LYS A 199 -0.67 2.84 -30.10
C LYS A 199 -0.24 4.25 -30.47
#